data_270bba7b1349f55bb3a72ccafb54238f
#
_entry.id   270bba7b1349f55bb3a72ccafb54238f
#
_cell.length_a   1.000
_cell.length_b   1.000
_cell.length_c   1.000
_cell.angle_alpha   90.00
_cell.angle_beta   90.00
_cell.angle_gamma   90.00
#
_symmetry.space_group_name_H-M   'P 1'
#
loop_
_entity.id
_entity.type
_entity.pdbx_description
1 polymer ?
#
loop_
_entity_poly.entity_id
_entity_poly.type
_entity_poly.pdbx_seq_one_letter_code
_entity_poly.pdbx_strand_id
1 'polypeptide(L)'
;MKRAEMANKLIPLHLRKGRILDIGCGAYPFFLFNTSFSEKYGLDKAVQKGDFNASQKDRIHLKRYDIEQEDILPFDNGYFDVMTMLAVFEHIEPKRVVSLLKEIQRVLKPDGMFIMTTPASWTDTLLKFMAKLRLVSPVEIEEHKGTYTAQKIASMLKAGGFPKELIRYGYFECFMNIWVVARTSRQ
;
A
#
# COMPACT_ATOMS: atom_id res chain seq x y z
N MET A 1 -1.50 -13.27 -2.06
CA MET A 1 -1.97 -13.54 -3.43
C MET A 1 -3.19 -12.70 -3.79
N LYS A 2 -4.32 -12.81 -3.13
CA LYS A 2 -5.59 -12.09 -3.48
C LYS A 2 -5.51 -10.56 -3.43
N ARG A 3 -4.74 -9.96 -2.49
CA ARG A 3 -4.52 -8.51 -2.43
C ARG A 3 -3.79 -7.99 -3.66
N ALA A 4 -2.77 -8.71 -4.14
CA ALA A 4 -2.05 -8.40 -5.37
C ALA A 4 -2.94 -8.50 -6.62
N GLU A 5 -3.81 -9.52 -6.68
CA GLU A 5 -4.80 -9.67 -7.75
C GLU A 5 -5.81 -8.52 -7.75
N MET A 6 -6.29 -8.11 -6.54
CA MET A 6 -7.20 -6.98 -6.42
C MET A 6 -6.53 -5.68 -6.88
N ALA A 7 -5.30 -5.39 -6.42
CA ALA A 7 -4.55 -4.22 -6.87
C ALA A 7 -4.38 -4.22 -8.39
N ASN A 8 -3.98 -5.35 -8.98
CA ASN A 8 -3.84 -5.47 -10.43
C ASN A 8 -5.16 -5.22 -11.20
N LYS A 9 -6.31 -5.64 -10.67
CA LYS A 9 -7.62 -5.36 -11.30
C LYS A 9 -7.98 -3.88 -11.28
N LEU A 10 -7.53 -3.14 -10.26
CA LEU A 10 -7.84 -1.72 -10.08
C LEU A 10 -6.96 -0.81 -10.95
N ILE A 11 -5.80 -1.28 -11.43
CA ILE A 11 -4.84 -0.48 -12.20
C ILE A 11 -5.24 -0.44 -13.68
N PRO A 12 -5.55 0.74 -14.24
CA PRO A 12 -5.83 0.90 -15.67
C PRO A 12 -4.61 0.58 -16.54
N LEU A 13 -4.84 0.04 -17.73
CA LEU A 13 -3.77 -0.37 -18.65
C LEU A 13 -2.85 0.80 -19.08
N HIS A 14 -3.39 2.00 -19.24
CA HIS A 14 -2.60 3.16 -19.67
C HIS A 14 -1.54 3.59 -18.65
N LEU A 15 -1.79 3.40 -17.34
CA LEU A 15 -0.81 3.72 -16.28
C LEU A 15 0.35 2.72 -16.22
N ARG A 16 0.19 1.53 -16.79
CA ARG A 16 1.22 0.47 -16.77
C ARG A 16 2.45 0.76 -17.63
N LYS A 17 2.37 1.76 -18.50
CA LYS A 17 3.52 2.27 -19.27
C LYS A 17 4.44 3.19 -18.46
N GLY A 18 4.07 3.48 -17.22
CA GLY A 18 4.80 4.35 -16.31
C GLY A 18 5.59 3.59 -15.24
N ARG A 19 5.76 4.26 -14.08
CA ARG A 19 6.48 3.77 -12.91
C ARG A 19 5.51 3.41 -11.79
N ILE A 20 5.78 2.29 -11.13
CA ILE A 20 5.06 1.89 -9.92
C ILE A 20 5.98 1.82 -8.72
N LEU A 21 5.48 2.26 -7.54
CA LEU A 21 6.11 2.04 -6.25
C LEU A 21 5.21 1.16 -5.38
N ASP A 22 5.77 0.09 -4.81
CA ASP A 22 5.10 -0.73 -3.78
C ASP A 22 5.76 -0.46 -2.42
N ILE A 23 5.01 0.14 -1.50
CA ILE A 23 5.44 0.41 -0.13
C ILE A 23 5.05 -0.79 0.74
N GLY A 24 6.05 -1.34 1.46
CA GLY A 24 5.87 -2.58 2.21
C GLY A 24 5.87 -3.81 1.29
N CYS A 25 6.75 -3.81 0.30
CA CYS A 25 6.84 -4.89 -0.71
C CYS A 25 7.34 -6.23 -0.14
N GLY A 26 7.84 -6.23 1.10
CA GLY A 26 8.48 -7.38 1.74
C GLY A 26 9.90 -7.66 1.21
N ALA A 27 10.58 -8.61 1.84
CA ALA A 27 11.88 -9.10 1.35
C ALA A 27 11.73 -9.77 -0.03
N TYR A 28 10.59 -10.39 -0.32
CA TYR A 28 10.25 -10.94 -1.63
C TYR A 28 9.08 -10.16 -2.24
N PRO A 29 9.30 -9.27 -3.23
CA PRO A 29 8.30 -8.35 -3.76
C PRO A 29 7.31 -9.06 -4.70
N PHE A 30 6.49 -9.94 -4.16
CA PHE A 30 5.55 -10.79 -4.90
C PHE A 30 4.65 -10.00 -5.86
N PHE A 31 4.13 -8.85 -5.40
CA PHE A 31 3.27 -8.02 -6.24
C PHE A 31 4.03 -7.45 -7.45
N LEU A 32 5.25 -6.96 -7.25
CA LEU A 32 6.06 -6.38 -8.32
C LEU A 32 6.49 -7.42 -9.37
N PHE A 33 6.68 -8.68 -8.97
CA PHE A 33 6.94 -9.76 -9.92
C PHE A 33 5.71 -10.11 -10.76
N ASN A 34 4.51 -9.94 -10.19
CA ASN A 34 3.25 -10.34 -10.81
C ASN A 34 2.46 -9.16 -11.41
N THR A 35 3.10 -8.00 -11.59
CA THR A 35 2.51 -6.84 -12.26
C THR A 35 3.39 -6.37 -13.42
N SER A 36 2.78 -5.70 -14.39
CA SER A 36 3.48 -5.20 -15.58
C SER A 36 3.54 -3.67 -15.54
N PHE A 37 4.79 -3.13 -15.49
CA PHE A 37 5.11 -1.71 -15.58
C PHE A 37 6.44 -1.52 -16.28
N SER A 38 6.71 -0.32 -16.82
CA SER A 38 8.00 -0.03 -17.45
C SER A 38 9.14 -0.04 -16.44
N GLU A 39 8.90 0.49 -15.25
CA GLU A 39 9.84 0.49 -14.13
C GLU A 39 9.08 0.19 -12.83
N LYS A 40 9.67 -0.63 -11.97
CA LYS A 40 9.05 -1.11 -10.74
C LYS A 40 9.97 -0.82 -9.55
N TYR A 41 9.44 -0.22 -8.51
CA TYR A 41 10.17 0.17 -7.31
C TYR A 41 9.51 -0.45 -6.08
N GLY A 42 10.31 -0.89 -5.12
CA GLY A 42 9.84 -1.42 -3.85
C GLY A 42 10.59 -0.82 -2.67
N LEU A 43 9.84 -0.46 -1.62
CA LEU A 43 10.37 -0.02 -0.34
C LEU A 43 9.92 -0.98 0.75
N ASP A 44 10.86 -1.50 1.54
CA ASP A 44 10.57 -2.29 2.73
C ASP A 44 11.77 -2.30 3.69
N LYS A 45 11.50 -2.36 5.00
CA LYS A 45 12.53 -2.50 6.02
C LYS A 45 13.26 -3.85 5.99
N ALA A 46 12.61 -4.88 5.44
CA ALA A 46 13.15 -6.24 5.31
C ALA A 46 14.06 -6.43 4.10
N VAL A 47 14.15 -5.48 3.17
CA VAL A 47 15.07 -5.54 2.03
C VAL A 47 16.51 -5.49 2.53
N GLN A 48 17.34 -6.48 2.17
CA GLN A 48 18.75 -6.55 2.54
C GLN A 48 19.65 -6.10 1.38
N LYS A 49 20.86 -5.60 1.71
CA LYS A 49 21.87 -5.29 0.68
C LYS A 49 22.30 -6.60 0.02
N GLY A 50 21.99 -6.77 -1.26
CA GLY A 50 22.35 -7.94 -2.06
C GLY A 50 21.21 -8.93 -2.32
N ASP A 51 20.04 -8.78 -1.69
CA ASP A 51 18.93 -9.70 -1.85
C ASP A 51 18.34 -9.72 -3.27
N PHE A 52 18.61 -8.68 -4.06
CA PHE A 52 18.16 -8.66 -5.45
C PHE A 52 19.21 -8.08 -6.41
N ASN A 53 20.05 -8.96 -6.94
CA ASN A 53 20.30 -8.93 -8.36
C ASN A 53 19.01 -9.41 -9.07
N ALA A 54 17.89 -8.69 -8.85
CA ALA A 54 16.73 -8.83 -9.70
C ALA A 54 17.24 -8.62 -11.12
N SER A 55 17.15 -9.64 -11.94
CA SER A 55 17.72 -9.63 -13.25
C SER A 55 17.36 -8.29 -13.90
N GLN A 56 18.30 -7.66 -14.59
CA GLN A 56 18.06 -6.46 -15.42
C GLN A 56 16.79 -6.60 -16.30
N LYS A 57 16.36 -7.83 -16.49
CA LYS A 57 15.17 -8.22 -17.23
C LYS A 57 13.84 -7.76 -16.62
N ASP A 58 13.74 -7.65 -15.27
CA ASP A 58 12.47 -7.29 -14.61
C ASP A 58 12.34 -5.81 -14.24
N ARG A 59 13.42 -5.02 -14.38
CA ARG A 59 13.46 -3.59 -14.03
C ARG A 59 12.84 -3.28 -12.67
N ILE A 60 13.17 -4.10 -11.65
CA ILE A 60 12.72 -3.90 -10.27
C ILE A 60 13.86 -3.31 -9.45
N HIS A 61 13.60 -2.17 -8.81
CA HIS A 61 14.50 -1.45 -7.94
C HIS A 61 14.02 -1.55 -6.51
N LEU A 62 14.73 -2.30 -5.66
CA LEU A 62 14.40 -2.42 -4.25
C LEU A 62 15.31 -1.55 -3.40
N LYS A 63 14.74 -0.90 -2.40
CA LYS A 63 15.48 -0.11 -1.42
C LYS A 63 15.00 -0.44 -0.01
N ARG A 64 15.96 -0.71 0.89
CA ARG A 64 15.66 -0.79 2.32
C ARG A 64 15.19 0.57 2.82
N TYR A 65 14.01 0.61 3.40
CA TYR A 65 13.40 1.84 3.87
C TYR A 65 12.34 1.53 4.94
N ASP A 66 12.41 2.23 6.08
CA ASP A 66 11.44 2.09 7.15
C ASP A 66 10.51 3.31 7.20
N ILE A 67 9.28 3.14 6.70
CA ILE A 67 8.26 4.20 6.66
C ILE A 67 7.84 4.71 8.05
N GLU A 68 8.19 3.99 9.12
CA GLU A 68 7.90 4.41 10.48
C GLU A 68 9.02 5.27 11.10
N GLN A 69 10.20 5.26 10.52
CA GLN A 69 11.35 6.04 10.99
C GLN A 69 11.66 7.25 10.08
N GLU A 70 11.37 7.10 8.80
CA GLU A 70 11.68 8.09 7.78
C GLU A 70 10.45 8.96 7.49
N ASP A 71 10.62 10.28 7.41
CA ASP A 71 9.52 11.22 7.18
C ASP A 71 9.30 11.56 5.71
N ILE A 72 10.33 11.42 4.86
CA ILE A 72 10.33 11.84 3.46
C ILE A 72 10.64 10.67 2.56
N LEU A 73 9.74 10.34 1.65
CA LEU A 73 9.98 9.30 0.64
C LEU A 73 11.17 9.70 -0.26
N PRO A 74 12.12 8.78 -0.54
CA PRO A 74 13.39 9.07 -1.21
C PRO A 74 13.22 9.20 -2.74
N PHE A 75 12.24 9.98 -3.17
CA PHE A 75 11.90 10.22 -4.58
C PHE A 75 11.47 11.66 -4.79
N ASP A 76 11.66 12.16 -6.02
CA ASP A 76 11.24 13.49 -6.44
C ASP A 76 9.71 13.63 -6.51
N ASN A 77 9.25 14.89 -6.54
CA ASN A 77 7.84 15.21 -6.73
C ASN A 77 7.37 14.67 -8.10
N GLY A 78 6.18 14.10 -8.14
CA GLY A 78 5.56 13.64 -9.39
C GLY A 78 6.35 12.55 -10.12
N TYR A 79 6.96 11.63 -9.39
CA TYR A 79 7.81 10.58 -9.97
C TYR A 79 7.03 9.34 -10.42
N PHE A 80 5.98 8.95 -9.69
CA PHE A 80 5.24 7.69 -9.91
C PHE A 80 3.88 7.90 -10.57
N ASP A 81 3.53 7.00 -11.47
CA ASP A 81 2.20 6.91 -12.06
C ASP A 81 1.24 6.14 -11.14
N VAL A 82 1.75 5.11 -10.45
CA VAL A 82 0.99 4.30 -9.49
C VAL A 82 1.81 4.06 -8.24
N MET A 83 1.15 4.09 -7.08
CA MET A 83 1.72 3.64 -5.82
C MET A 83 0.78 2.62 -5.17
N THR A 84 1.37 1.59 -4.54
CA THR A 84 0.62 0.57 -3.81
C THR A 84 1.10 0.45 -2.37
N MET A 85 0.17 0.05 -1.48
CA MET A 85 0.43 -0.30 -0.09
C MET A 85 -0.51 -1.45 0.29
N LEU A 86 -0.01 -2.69 0.23
CA LEU A 86 -0.83 -3.89 0.34
C LEU A 86 -0.60 -4.57 1.70
N ALA A 87 -1.57 -4.44 2.62
CA ALA A 87 -1.50 -4.96 3.98
C ALA A 87 -0.32 -4.38 4.80
N VAL A 88 -0.18 -3.07 4.77
CA VAL A 88 0.86 -2.32 5.51
C VAL A 88 0.25 -1.23 6.37
N PHE A 89 -0.88 -0.65 5.93
CA PHE A 89 -1.51 0.51 6.55
C PHE A 89 -1.89 0.27 8.02
N GLU A 90 -2.32 -0.94 8.36
CA GLU A 90 -2.67 -1.37 9.72
C GLU A 90 -1.49 -1.38 10.70
N HIS A 91 -0.26 -1.44 10.18
CA HIS A 91 0.98 -1.45 10.98
C HIS A 91 1.54 -0.04 11.24
N ILE A 92 1.00 0.99 10.56
CA ILE A 92 1.49 2.36 10.68
C ILE A 92 0.87 3.02 11.90
N GLU A 93 1.70 3.73 12.68
CA GLU A 93 1.24 4.55 13.79
C GLU A 93 0.21 5.60 13.32
N PRO A 94 -0.97 5.71 13.95
CA PRO A 94 -2.04 6.62 13.51
C PRO A 94 -1.60 8.08 13.35
N LYS A 95 -0.66 8.55 14.19
CA LYS A 95 -0.11 9.92 14.12
C LYS A 95 0.73 10.17 12.87
N ARG A 96 1.30 9.13 12.26
CA ARG A 96 2.16 9.22 11.05
C ARG A 96 1.39 9.07 9.75
N VAL A 97 0.19 8.51 9.80
CA VAL A 97 -0.58 8.19 8.59
C VAL A 97 -0.77 9.40 7.69
N VAL A 98 -1.20 10.54 8.24
CA VAL A 98 -1.49 11.73 7.42
C VAL A 98 -0.22 12.31 6.79
N SER A 99 0.91 12.32 7.50
CA SER A 99 2.19 12.78 6.93
C SER A 99 2.67 11.86 5.81
N LEU A 100 2.56 10.55 5.98
CA LEU A 100 2.88 9.59 4.92
C LEU A 100 1.98 9.75 3.70
N LEU A 101 0.67 9.98 3.90
CA LEU A 101 -0.26 10.21 2.78
C LEU A 101 0.05 11.50 2.01
N LYS A 102 0.55 12.56 2.68
CA LYS A 102 1.06 13.77 2.02
C LYS A 102 2.29 13.48 1.17
N GLU A 103 3.21 12.66 1.67
CA GLU A 103 4.38 12.23 0.92
C GLU A 103 4.00 11.35 -0.29
N ILE A 104 3.07 10.42 -0.12
CA ILE A 104 2.52 9.63 -1.22
C ILE A 104 1.91 10.55 -2.29
N GLN A 105 1.13 11.55 -1.88
CA GLN A 105 0.54 12.53 -2.80
C GLN A 105 1.63 13.38 -3.50
N ARG A 106 2.70 13.76 -2.80
CA ARG A 106 3.83 14.54 -3.35
C ARG A 106 4.57 13.79 -4.45
N VAL A 107 4.85 12.51 -4.25
CA VAL A 107 5.64 11.71 -5.21
C VAL A 107 4.80 11.12 -6.34
N LEU A 108 3.47 11.14 -6.24
CA LEU A 108 2.58 10.81 -7.34
C LEU A 108 2.54 11.93 -8.38
N LYS A 109 2.51 11.55 -9.66
CA LYS A 109 2.25 12.47 -10.76
C LYS A 109 0.83 13.06 -10.68
N PRO A 110 0.56 14.18 -11.36
CA PRO A 110 -0.80 14.58 -11.68
C PRO A 110 -1.55 13.42 -12.35
N ASP A 111 -2.83 13.20 -11.96
CA ASP A 111 -3.66 12.05 -12.37
C ASP A 111 -3.09 10.67 -11.95
N GLY A 112 -2.07 10.66 -11.09
CA GLY A 112 -1.48 9.45 -10.53
C GLY A 112 -2.42 8.75 -9.56
N MET A 113 -2.18 7.45 -9.31
CA MET A 113 -3.08 6.58 -8.56
C MET A 113 -2.38 5.96 -7.35
N PHE A 114 -2.97 6.12 -6.17
CA PHE A 114 -2.63 5.36 -4.97
C PHE A 114 -3.66 4.26 -4.73
N ILE A 115 -3.19 3.04 -4.46
CA ILE A 115 -4.01 1.87 -4.15
C ILE A 115 -3.53 1.27 -2.83
N MET A 116 -4.44 1.03 -1.92
CA MET A 116 -4.13 0.31 -0.70
C MET A 116 -5.12 -0.80 -0.41
N THR A 117 -4.67 -1.80 0.34
CA THR A 117 -5.53 -2.81 0.94
C THR A 117 -5.21 -2.96 2.42
N THR A 118 -6.23 -3.18 3.24
CA THR A 118 -6.09 -3.40 4.69
C THR A 118 -7.22 -4.31 5.17
N PRO A 119 -7.04 -5.07 6.27
CA PRO A 119 -8.15 -5.80 6.89
C PRO A 119 -9.29 -4.86 7.28
N ALA A 120 -10.53 -5.32 7.17
CA ALA A 120 -11.68 -4.59 7.67
C ALA A 120 -11.69 -4.61 9.22
N SER A 121 -12.13 -3.52 9.86
CA SER A 121 -12.08 -3.37 11.32
C SER A 121 -12.77 -4.50 12.11
N TRP A 122 -13.81 -5.11 11.55
CA TRP A 122 -14.51 -6.23 12.21
C TRP A 122 -13.70 -7.53 12.19
N THR A 123 -12.75 -7.71 11.25
CA THR A 123 -11.92 -8.92 11.18
C THR A 123 -11.00 -9.06 12.37
N ASP A 124 -10.54 -7.97 12.97
CA ASP A 124 -9.76 -8.00 14.21
C ASP A 124 -10.55 -8.63 15.36
N THR A 125 -11.83 -8.32 15.47
CA THR A 125 -12.71 -8.93 16.49
C THR A 125 -12.88 -10.41 16.24
N LEU A 126 -13.07 -10.80 14.98
CA LEU A 126 -13.17 -12.22 14.60
C LEU A 126 -11.86 -12.97 14.87
N LEU A 127 -10.71 -12.41 14.50
CA LEU A 127 -9.40 -13.01 14.73
C LEU A 127 -9.10 -13.16 16.23
N LYS A 128 -9.41 -12.16 17.05
CA LYS A 128 -9.29 -12.23 18.52
C LYS A 128 -10.20 -13.32 19.10
N PHE A 129 -11.41 -13.46 18.59
CA PHE A 129 -12.31 -14.54 18.99
C PHE A 129 -11.76 -15.92 18.60
N MET A 130 -11.25 -16.08 17.37
CA MET A 130 -10.63 -17.32 16.90
C MET A 130 -9.35 -17.66 17.67
N ALA A 131 -8.53 -16.65 18.01
CA ALA A 131 -7.34 -16.84 18.87
C ALA A 131 -7.72 -17.33 20.27
N LYS A 132 -8.80 -16.79 20.86
CA LYS A 132 -9.33 -17.27 22.14
C LYS A 132 -9.79 -18.73 22.07
N LEU A 133 -10.26 -19.16 20.92
CA LEU A 133 -10.59 -20.58 20.65
C LEU A 133 -9.36 -21.43 20.24
N ARG A 134 -8.15 -20.85 20.25
CA ARG A 134 -6.89 -21.49 19.81
C ARG A 134 -6.91 -21.99 18.35
N LEU A 135 -7.71 -21.36 17.48
CA LEU A 135 -7.81 -21.70 16.06
C LEU A 135 -6.80 -20.94 15.19
N VAL A 136 -6.23 -19.85 15.68
CA VAL A 136 -5.19 -19.03 15.02
C VAL A 136 -4.13 -18.58 16.02
N SER A 137 -2.93 -18.26 15.53
CA SER A 137 -1.84 -17.76 16.38
C SER A 137 -2.13 -16.33 16.85
N PRO A 138 -1.95 -16.00 18.15
CA PRO A 138 -2.12 -14.64 18.66
C PRO A 138 -1.10 -13.63 18.14
N VAL A 139 0.08 -14.07 17.71
CA VAL A 139 1.23 -13.23 17.36
C VAL A 139 0.91 -12.27 16.21
N GLU A 140 0.18 -12.72 15.19
CA GLU A 140 -0.18 -11.88 14.04
C GLU A 140 -1.18 -10.77 14.38
N ILE A 141 -1.92 -10.90 15.49
CA ILE A 141 -2.96 -9.96 15.91
C ILE A 141 -2.36 -8.78 16.68
N GLU A 142 -1.26 -9.00 17.39
CA GLU A 142 -0.59 -7.98 18.22
C GLU A 142 0.16 -6.92 17.39
N GLU A 143 0.47 -7.21 16.13
CA GLU A 143 1.18 -6.29 15.25
C GLU A 143 0.30 -5.18 14.65
N HIS A 144 -1.03 -5.28 14.77
CA HIS A 144 -1.95 -4.26 14.27
C HIS A 144 -2.00 -3.04 15.19
N LYS A 145 -1.41 -1.92 14.77
CA LYS A 145 -1.42 -0.65 15.51
C LYS A 145 -2.71 0.15 15.32
N GLY A 146 -3.50 -0.17 14.31
CA GLY A 146 -4.76 0.50 14.01
C GLY A 146 -5.77 -0.37 13.29
N THR A 147 -7.03 -0.19 13.68
CA THR A 147 -8.18 -0.76 12.97
C THR A 147 -8.93 0.36 12.25
N TYR A 148 -9.21 0.16 10.96
CA TYR A 148 -9.74 1.21 10.13
C TYR A 148 -11.04 0.80 9.44
N THR A 149 -12.01 1.72 9.42
CA THR A 149 -13.17 1.65 8.52
C THR A 149 -12.81 2.34 7.21
N ALA A 150 -13.50 1.98 6.12
CA ALA A 150 -13.29 2.62 4.83
C ALA A 150 -13.53 4.14 4.88
N GLN A 151 -14.52 4.59 5.68
CA GLN A 151 -14.82 6.02 5.87
C GLN A 151 -13.67 6.75 6.59
N LYS A 152 -13.06 6.12 7.62
CA LYS A 152 -11.92 6.69 8.34
C LYS A 152 -10.70 6.81 7.41
N ILE A 153 -10.43 5.79 6.60
CA ILE A 153 -9.35 5.83 5.59
C ILE A 153 -9.60 6.97 4.59
N ALA A 154 -10.82 7.10 4.05
CA ALA A 154 -11.17 8.17 3.13
C ALA A 154 -10.98 9.57 3.75
N SER A 155 -11.30 9.74 5.03
CA SER A 155 -11.06 11.00 5.77
C SER A 155 -9.57 11.29 5.92
N MET A 156 -8.74 10.28 6.20
CA MET A 156 -7.29 10.42 6.29
C MET A 156 -6.65 10.76 4.94
N LEU A 157 -7.11 10.11 3.85
CA LEU A 157 -6.68 10.43 2.49
C LEU A 157 -7.00 11.90 2.13
N LYS A 158 -8.21 12.38 2.47
CA LYS A 158 -8.56 13.80 2.31
C LYS A 158 -7.60 14.71 3.09
N ALA A 159 -7.30 14.37 4.34
CA ALA A 159 -6.34 15.13 5.15
C ALA A 159 -4.91 15.06 4.59
N GLY A 160 -4.56 13.99 3.87
CA GLY A 160 -3.32 13.79 3.12
C GLY A 160 -3.28 14.54 1.78
N GLY A 161 -4.35 15.26 1.37
CA GLY A 161 -4.39 16.08 0.16
C GLY A 161 -5.11 15.45 -1.04
N PHE A 162 -5.64 14.23 -0.91
CA PHE A 162 -6.39 13.61 -2.01
C PHE A 162 -7.81 14.21 -2.12
N PRO A 163 -8.29 14.60 -3.31
CA PRO A 163 -9.65 15.08 -3.52
C PRO A 163 -10.69 13.99 -3.17
N LYS A 164 -11.70 14.36 -2.39
CA LYS A 164 -12.73 13.42 -1.90
C LYS A 164 -13.45 12.71 -3.06
N GLU A 165 -13.73 13.41 -4.13
CA GLU A 165 -14.41 12.93 -5.34
C GLU A 165 -13.57 11.93 -6.13
N LEU A 166 -12.25 11.88 -5.92
CA LEU A 166 -11.32 10.96 -6.55
C LEU A 166 -10.94 9.77 -5.64
N ILE A 167 -11.61 9.63 -4.48
CA ILE A 167 -11.43 8.50 -3.56
C ILE A 167 -12.55 7.49 -3.81
N ARG A 168 -12.16 6.23 -4.05
CA ARG A 168 -13.07 5.08 -4.19
C ARG A 168 -12.65 3.99 -3.22
N TYR A 169 -13.58 3.24 -2.70
CA TYR A 169 -13.30 2.09 -1.86
C TYR A 169 -14.36 1.01 -2.00
N GLY A 170 -14.01 -0.19 -1.60
CA GLY A 170 -14.93 -1.32 -1.55
C GLY A 170 -14.31 -2.46 -0.75
N TYR A 171 -14.98 -3.60 -0.78
CA TYR A 171 -14.61 -4.78 -0.01
C TYR A 171 -14.34 -5.96 -0.93
N PHE A 172 -13.55 -6.91 -0.46
CA PHE A 172 -13.29 -8.18 -1.12
C PHE A 172 -13.04 -9.29 -0.08
N GLU A 173 -12.93 -10.55 -0.54
CA GLU A 173 -12.78 -11.72 0.32
C GLU A 173 -13.85 -11.77 1.42
N CYS A 174 -15.12 -11.88 1.02
CA CYS A 174 -16.26 -11.92 1.96
C CYS A 174 -16.27 -10.72 2.93
N PHE A 175 -15.95 -9.54 2.45
CA PHE A 175 -15.87 -8.28 3.21
C PHE A 175 -14.78 -8.23 4.28
N MET A 176 -13.88 -9.21 4.33
CA MET A 176 -12.78 -9.24 5.29
C MET A 176 -11.68 -8.22 5.01
N ASN A 177 -11.54 -7.79 3.77
CA ASN A 177 -10.55 -6.80 3.36
C ASN A 177 -11.20 -5.61 2.67
N ILE A 178 -10.62 -4.44 2.90
CA ILE A 178 -10.96 -3.18 2.23
C ILE A 178 -9.91 -2.92 1.15
N TRP A 179 -10.35 -2.49 -0.03
CA TRP A 179 -9.49 -1.84 -1.00
C TRP A 179 -9.87 -0.35 -1.08
N VAL A 180 -8.88 0.50 -1.27
CA VAL A 180 -9.07 1.93 -1.51
C VAL A 180 -8.22 2.35 -2.70
N VAL A 181 -8.80 3.21 -3.54
CA VAL A 181 -8.13 3.92 -4.63
C VAL A 181 -8.30 5.40 -4.38
N ALA A 182 -7.20 6.15 -4.46
CA ALA A 182 -7.22 7.61 -4.46
C ALA A 182 -6.40 8.12 -5.65
N ARG A 183 -6.85 9.18 -6.30
CA ARG A 183 -6.10 9.82 -7.40
C ARG A 183 -5.72 11.25 -7.03
N THR A 184 -4.59 11.70 -7.57
CA THR A 184 -4.21 13.11 -7.55
C THR A 184 -5.03 13.89 -8.58
N SER A 185 -5.19 15.20 -8.37
CA SER A 185 -5.84 16.08 -9.34
C SER A 185 -5.05 16.15 -10.64
N ARG A 186 -5.74 16.36 -11.75
CA ARG A 186 -5.13 16.87 -12.97
C ARG A 186 -4.68 18.31 -12.74
N GLN A 187 -3.46 18.64 -13.06
CA GLN A 187 -3.03 20.04 -13.17
C GLN A 187 -3.55 20.65 -14.45
#